data_7739522f9e3d42bf45b54ea514346c9b
#
_entry.id   7739522f9e3d42bf45b54ea514346c9b
#
_cell.length_a   1.000
_cell.length_b   1.000
_cell.length_c   1.000
_cell.angle_alpha   90.00
_cell.angle_beta   90.00
_cell.angle_gamma   90.00
#
_symmetry.space_group_name_H-M   'P 1'
#
loop_
_entity.id
_entity.type
_entity.pdbx_description
1 polymer ?
#
loop_
_entity_poly.entity_id
_entity_poly.type
_entity_poly.pdbx_seq_one_letter_code
_entity_poly.pdbx_strand_id
1 'polypeptide(L)'
;MDLSRREFVQRAAMVGVTGMALPGITARLPAFGRTAQTPGSAGLPLRIGMTDWNLGKRGDITKVALAREIGLDGIQVSLIFPTDDTPHLRDPKTQAAFKQAALENGIQICSLAIGSPGKQRLPLHTNPAAAILLVEAIEVARNLGTNNILLPILGDSHIHMDNQQEVDTFVAMMKEVARYAEKAGVVVALEDWISAEDNLRLLDAIGSDFVGVYYDARNIKSRVHDPYGEPKLLGKRIHQVHIKNGQKLMREQDILDWPRLAQEYLDIGYRGWYVLETDAPSKDLIADTRANIEYVRKTFRMPT
;
A
#
# COMPACT_ATOMS: atom_id res chain seq x y z
N MET A 1 11.63 35.00 -1.48
CA MET A 1 11.68 34.49 -2.86
C MET A 1 10.77 33.27 -2.91
N ASP A 2 9.56 33.46 -3.39
CA ASP A 2 8.63 32.36 -3.56
C ASP A 2 9.04 31.53 -4.77
N LEU A 3 9.51 30.30 -4.49
CA LEU A 3 9.74 29.32 -5.54
C LEU A 3 8.40 28.81 -6.02
N SER A 4 8.19 28.77 -7.34
CA SER A 4 6.99 28.13 -7.91
C SER A 4 6.96 26.66 -7.52
N ARG A 5 5.76 26.08 -7.36
CA ARG A 5 5.57 24.65 -7.02
C ARG A 5 6.35 23.71 -7.95
N ARG A 6 6.51 24.11 -9.20
CA ARG A 6 7.27 23.38 -10.23
C ARG A 6 8.77 23.39 -9.98
N GLU A 7 9.32 24.53 -9.56
CA GLU A 7 10.75 24.66 -9.27
C GLU A 7 11.12 23.96 -7.96
N PHE A 8 10.21 23.90 -6.99
CA PHE A 8 10.39 23.16 -5.75
C PHE A 8 10.50 21.64 -5.99
N VAL A 9 9.59 21.07 -6.78
CA VAL A 9 9.61 19.65 -7.16
C VAL A 9 10.84 19.32 -8.01
N GLN A 10 11.24 20.22 -8.92
CA GLN A 10 12.45 20.04 -9.74
C GLN A 10 13.74 20.11 -8.92
N ARG A 11 13.82 20.97 -7.91
CA ARG A 11 14.99 21.04 -7.01
C ARG A 11 15.09 19.84 -6.07
N ALA A 12 13.96 19.30 -5.62
CA ALA A 12 13.95 18.06 -4.84
C ALA A 12 14.44 16.86 -5.66
N ALA A 13 14.14 16.83 -6.97
CA ALA A 13 14.64 15.80 -7.88
C ALA A 13 16.15 15.91 -8.18
N MET A 14 16.74 17.12 -8.11
CA MET A 14 18.16 17.33 -8.39
C MET A 14 19.12 16.97 -7.23
N VAL A 15 18.64 16.93 -5.99
CA VAL A 15 19.46 16.57 -4.83
C VAL A 15 19.75 15.07 -4.76
N GLY A 16 19.00 14.25 -5.49
CA GLY A 16 19.18 12.80 -5.54
C GLY A 16 20.13 12.24 -6.63
N VAL A 17 20.73 13.08 -7.47
CA VAL A 17 21.51 12.64 -8.65
C VAL A 17 22.97 13.13 -8.59
N THR A 18 23.68 12.79 -7.52
CA THR A 18 25.16 12.76 -7.55
C THR A 18 25.62 11.35 -7.16
N GLY A 19 25.35 10.38 -8.02
CA GLY A 19 25.91 9.05 -7.97
C GLY A 19 26.86 8.84 -9.14
N MET A 20 28.13 8.64 -8.87
CA MET A 20 29.21 8.37 -9.82
C MET A 20 28.83 7.28 -10.82
N ALA A 21 29.01 7.57 -12.10
CA ALA A 21 28.95 6.59 -13.17
C ALA A 21 30.12 5.61 -13.04
N LEU A 22 29.83 4.34 -12.75
CA LEU A 22 30.76 3.24 -13.00
C LEU A 22 30.49 2.67 -14.39
N PRO A 23 31.51 2.41 -15.21
CA PRO A 23 31.32 1.89 -16.54
C PRO A 23 31.06 0.38 -16.53
N GLY A 24 30.01 -0.03 -17.22
CA GLY A 24 29.92 -1.32 -17.88
C GLY A 24 29.47 -2.52 -17.09
N ILE A 25 28.19 -2.57 -16.67
CA ILE A 25 27.46 -3.84 -16.62
C ILE A 25 26.05 -3.56 -17.17
N THR A 26 25.81 -3.91 -18.42
CA THR A 26 24.48 -3.99 -19.00
C THR A 26 23.78 -5.27 -18.53
N ALA A 27 23.43 -5.34 -17.26
CA ALA A 27 22.44 -6.30 -16.82
C ALA A 27 21.06 -5.79 -17.30
N ARG A 28 20.52 -6.41 -18.34
CA ARG A 28 19.11 -6.25 -18.68
C ARG A 28 18.32 -6.72 -17.45
N LEU A 29 17.84 -5.76 -16.68
CA LEU A 29 16.80 -6.03 -15.68
C LEU A 29 15.58 -6.60 -16.44
N PRO A 30 14.99 -7.71 -15.96
CA PRO A 30 13.74 -8.18 -16.54
C PRO A 30 12.76 -7.02 -16.46
N ALA A 31 12.16 -6.65 -17.59
CA ALA A 31 11.05 -5.73 -17.64
C ALA A 31 9.99 -6.28 -16.68
N PHE A 32 9.68 -5.57 -15.61
CA PHE A 32 8.53 -5.86 -14.79
C PHE A 32 7.34 -5.72 -15.73
N GLY A 33 6.86 -6.87 -16.21
CA GLY A 33 5.69 -6.93 -17.04
C GLY A 33 4.57 -6.22 -16.27
N ARG A 34 3.87 -5.33 -16.98
CA ARG A 34 2.56 -4.87 -16.57
C ARG A 34 1.84 -6.09 -15.99
N THR A 35 1.59 -6.12 -14.69
CA THR A 35 0.49 -6.94 -14.17
C THR A 35 -0.80 -6.19 -14.51
N ALA A 36 -0.99 -5.94 -15.82
CA ALA A 36 -2.32 -5.78 -16.34
C ALA A 36 -3.04 -7.06 -15.92
N GLN A 37 -4.10 -6.92 -15.16
CA GLN A 37 -5.00 -8.02 -14.85
C GLN A 37 -5.40 -8.64 -16.19
N THR A 38 -4.77 -9.75 -16.55
CA THR A 38 -5.11 -10.49 -17.78
C THR A 38 -6.42 -11.21 -17.48
N PRO A 39 -7.52 -10.90 -18.18
CA PRO A 39 -8.72 -11.71 -18.05
C PRO A 39 -8.39 -13.13 -18.54
N GLY A 40 -8.49 -14.11 -17.65
CA GLY A 40 -8.45 -15.50 -18.06
C GLY A 40 -7.38 -16.42 -17.48
N SER A 41 -6.74 -16.10 -16.34
CA SER A 41 -5.93 -17.12 -15.65
C SER A 41 -6.72 -17.77 -14.51
N ALA A 42 -7.50 -18.80 -14.85
CA ALA A 42 -7.95 -19.77 -13.86
C ALA A 42 -6.69 -20.37 -13.21
N GLY A 43 -6.49 -20.11 -11.88
CA GLY A 43 -5.49 -20.82 -11.10
C GLY A 43 -4.35 -20.03 -10.46
N LEU A 44 -4.34 -18.68 -10.48
CA LEU A 44 -3.36 -17.98 -9.66
C LEU A 44 -3.70 -18.13 -8.16
N PRO A 45 -2.73 -18.53 -7.32
CA PRO A 45 -2.98 -18.72 -5.91
C PRO A 45 -3.35 -17.39 -5.23
N LEU A 46 -4.26 -17.47 -4.26
CA LEU A 46 -4.58 -16.36 -3.38
C LEU A 46 -3.32 -15.93 -2.64
N ARG A 47 -2.98 -14.63 -2.70
CA ARG A 47 -1.79 -14.07 -2.06
C ARG A 47 -2.18 -13.30 -0.80
N ILE A 48 -1.65 -13.74 0.34
CA ILE A 48 -1.93 -13.14 1.65
C ILE A 48 -0.65 -12.54 2.21
N GLY A 49 -0.68 -11.22 2.43
CA GLY A 49 0.36 -10.49 3.15
C GLY A 49 -0.10 -10.10 4.55
N MET A 50 0.79 -9.48 5.30
CA MET A 50 0.48 -8.83 6.57
C MET A 50 1.33 -7.59 6.76
N THR A 51 0.79 -6.63 7.46
CA THR A 51 1.48 -5.38 7.82
C THR A 51 2.55 -5.63 8.85
N ASP A 52 3.70 -4.98 8.74
CA ASP A 52 4.80 -5.14 9.71
C ASP A 52 4.46 -4.61 11.10
N TRP A 53 3.55 -3.64 11.21
CA TRP A 53 3.11 -3.13 12.53
C TRP A 53 2.21 -4.11 13.28
N ASN A 54 1.44 -4.92 12.60
CA ASN A 54 0.67 -6.00 13.23
C ASN A 54 1.55 -7.24 13.49
N LEU A 55 2.70 -7.37 12.80
CA LEU A 55 3.75 -8.32 13.17
C LEU A 55 4.62 -7.85 14.35
N GLY A 56 4.29 -6.69 14.92
CA GLY A 56 4.81 -6.19 16.18
C GLY A 56 5.72 -4.96 16.11
N LYS A 57 6.37 -4.66 14.96
CA LYS A 57 7.20 -3.45 14.84
C LYS A 57 7.36 -3.00 13.39
N ARG A 58 7.07 -1.70 13.15
CA ARG A 58 7.26 -1.05 11.85
C ARG A 58 8.73 -1.00 11.45
N GLY A 59 9.04 -1.30 10.18
CA GLY A 59 10.39 -1.21 9.64
C GLY A 59 11.39 -2.20 10.23
N ASP A 60 10.95 -3.21 10.94
CA ASP A 60 11.80 -4.22 11.55
C ASP A 60 12.02 -5.40 10.59
N ILE A 61 13.25 -5.57 10.13
CA ILE A 61 13.64 -6.61 9.18
C ILE A 61 13.38 -8.04 9.70
N THR A 62 13.40 -8.25 11.02
CA THR A 62 13.14 -9.57 11.62
C THR A 62 11.73 -10.06 11.34
N LYS A 63 10.81 -9.16 11.00
CA LYS A 63 9.42 -9.50 10.67
C LYS A 63 9.29 -10.25 9.35
N VAL A 64 10.28 -10.17 8.48
CA VAL A 64 10.32 -10.96 7.23
C VAL A 64 10.42 -12.46 7.55
N ALA A 65 11.32 -12.85 8.45
CA ALA A 65 11.44 -14.25 8.88
C ALA A 65 10.19 -14.73 9.63
N LEU A 66 9.64 -13.86 10.51
CA LEU A 66 8.40 -14.15 11.22
C LEU A 66 7.21 -14.36 10.27
N ALA A 67 7.09 -13.54 9.22
CA ALA A 67 6.05 -13.70 8.20
C ALA A 67 6.13 -15.09 7.54
N ARG A 68 7.34 -15.57 7.23
CA ARG A 68 7.56 -16.94 6.73
C ARG A 68 7.14 -18.01 7.73
N GLU A 69 7.55 -17.87 8.97
CA GLU A 69 7.21 -18.81 10.05
C GLU A 69 5.69 -18.95 10.23
N ILE A 70 4.98 -17.84 10.15
CA ILE A 70 3.50 -17.80 10.25
C ILE A 70 2.85 -18.50 9.04
N GLY A 71 3.45 -18.44 7.86
CA GLY A 71 2.89 -19.01 6.62
C GLY A 71 2.23 -17.96 5.71
N LEU A 72 2.65 -16.71 5.83
CA LEU A 72 2.29 -15.62 4.91
C LEU A 72 3.01 -15.78 3.58
N ASP A 73 2.44 -15.22 2.52
CA ASP A 73 3.05 -15.15 1.18
C ASP A 73 3.87 -13.86 1.02
N GLY A 74 3.53 -12.82 1.79
CA GLY A 74 4.19 -11.51 1.71
C GLY A 74 4.11 -10.68 2.99
N ILE A 75 4.86 -9.58 2.97
CA ILE A 75 4.87 -8.58 4.04
C ILE A 75 4.71 -7.17 3.45
N GLN A 76 3.88 -6.35 4.08
CA GLN A 76 3.85 -4.90 3.85
C GLN A 76 4.84 -4.24 4.78
N VAL A 77 5.81 -3.53 4.23
CA VAL A 77 6.90 -2.90 5.01
C VAL A 77 6.64 -1.40 5.16
N SER A 78 6.85 -0.88 6.36
CA SER A 78 6.64 0.54 6.65
C SER A 78 7.86 1.39 6.30
N LEU A 79 7.66 2.43 5.50
CA LEU A 79 8.57 3.57 5.39
C LEU A 79 8.19 4.58 6.47
N ILE A 80 8.91 4.56 7.57
CA ILE A 80 8.70 5.46 8.71
C ILE A 80 9.73 6.59 8.71
N PHE A 81 9.43 7.68 9.43
CA PHE A 81 10.45 8.66 9.74
C PHE A 81 11.54 8.05 10.64
N PRO A 82 12.82 8.48 10.49
CA PRO A 82 13.90 7.93 11.28
C PRO A 82 13.62 8.05 12.79
N THR A 83 13.84 6.94 13.49
CA THR A 83 14.01 6.92 14.94
C THR A 83 15.36 6.29 15.23
N ASP A 84 15.94 6.60 16.39
CA ASP A 84 17.28 6.12 16.76
C ASP A 84 17.37 4.59 16.80
N ASP A 85 16.22 3.91 16.97
CA ASP A 85 16.14 2.46 17.17
C ASP A 85 15.83 1.65 15.91
N THR A 86 15.57 2.30 14.77
CA THR A 86 15.13 1.58 13.55
C THR A 86 15.96 1.99 12.36
N PRO A 87 16.67 1.04 11.71
CA PRO A 87 17.39 1.32 10.48
C PRO A 87 16.46 1.92 9.44
N HIS A 88 16.92 3.00 8.81
CA HIS A 88 16.08 3.80 7.95
C HIS A 88 15.95 3.18 6.56
N LEU A 89 14.73 2.94 6.11
CA LEU A 89 14.47 2.29 4.80
C LEU A 89 14.86 3.16 3.58
N ARG A 90 15.17 4.45 3.78
CA ARG A 90 15.78 5.31 2.76
C ARG A 90 17.26 4.96 2.51
N ASP A 91 17.94 4.34 3.50
CA ASP A 91 19.30 3.88 3.31
C ASP A 91 19.36 2.71 2.34
N PRO A 92 20.14 2.80 1.24
CA PRO A 92 20.29 1.71 0.27
C PRO A 92 20.78 0.39 0.90
N LYS A 93 21.58 0.44 1.97
CA LYS A 93 22.03 -0.76 2.68
C LYS A 93 20.87 -1.46 3.38
N THR A 94 20.01 -0.67 4.03
CA THR A 94 18.79 -1.19 4.66
C THR A 94 17.84 -1.79 3.62
N GLN A 95 17.65 -1.14 2.47
CA GLN A 95 16.86 -1.69 1.37
C GLN A 95 17.43 -3.01 0.86
N ALA A 96 18.76 -3.09 0.66
CA ALA A 96 19.41 -4.31 0.23
C ALA A 96 19.25 -5.46 1.25
N ALA A 97 19.36 -5.14 2.54
CA ALA A 97 19.13 -6.11 3.61
C ALA A 97 17.70 -6.64 3.63
N PHE A 98 16.68 -5.79 3.47
CA PHE A 98 15.28 -6.23 3.35
C PHE A 98 15.04 -7.14 2.14
N LYS A 99 15.62 -6.79 0.97
CA LYS A 99 15.52 -7.64 -0.23
C LYS A 99 16.16 -9.00 -0.01
N GLN A 100 17.33 -9.02 0.60
CA GLN A 100 18.04 -10.27 0.90
C GLN A 100 17.24 -11.13 1.88
N ALA A 101 16.73 -10.54 2.97
CA ALA A 101 15.89 -11.25 3.94
C ALA A 101 14.62 -11.81 3.27
N ALA A 102 13.98 -11.04 2.40
CA ALA A 102 12.80 -11.47 1.65
C ALA A 102 13.12 -12.68 0.74
N LEU A 103 14.23 -12.61 0.03
CA LEU A 103 14.69 -13.70 -0.85
C LEU A 103 15.02 -14.97 -0.06
N GLU A 104 15.79 -14.86 1.03
CA GLU A 104 16.20 -15.99 1.88
C GLU A 104 15.02 -16.70 2.52
N ASN A 105 13.97 -15.95 2.87
CA ASN A 105 12.80 -16.51 3.49
C ASN A 105 11.68 -16.89 2.49
N GLY A 106 11.86 -16.62 1.19
CA GLY A 106 10.81 -16.86 0.17
C GLY A 106 9.54 -16.04 0.40
N ILE A 107 9.68 -14.84 0.96
CA ILE A 107 8.60 -13.88 1.24
C ILE A 107 8.66 -12.75 0.20
N GLN A 108 7.52 -12.29 -0.29
CA GLN A 108 7.46 -11.11 -1.15
C GLN A 108 7.21 -9.84 -0.32
N ILE A 109 7.88 -8.75 -0.66
CA ILE A 109 7.48 -7.43 -0.15
C ILE A 109 6.28 -6.99 -0.99
N CYS A 110 5.07 -7.17 -0.45
CA CYS A 110 3.82 -6.97 -1.20
C CYS A 110 3.45 -5.52 -1.40
N SER A 111 3.90 -4.65 -0.52
CA SER A 111 3.73 -3.19 -0.64
C SER A 111 4.63 -2.45 0.36
N LEU A 112 4.80 -1.16 0.09
CA LEU A 112 5.40 -0.21 1.00
C LEU A 112 4.30 0.64 1.62
N ALA A 113 4.24 0.77 2.95
CA ALA A 113 3.30 1.68 3.60
C ALA A 113 4.01 2.96 4.03
N ILE A 114 3.46 4.11 3.70
CA ILE A 114 3.93 5.38 4.23
C ILE A 114 3.38 5.53 5.64
N GLY A 115 4.26 5.51 6.62
CA GLY A 115 3.89 5.62 8.02
C GLY A 115 4.66 6.74 8.71
N SER A 116 3.99 7.44 9.61
CA SER A 116 4.64 8.36 10.54
C SER A 116 4.65 7.71 11.93
N PRO A 117 5.79 7.65 12.61
CA PRO A 117 5.78 7.34 14.03
C PRO A 117 5.11 8.50 14.76
N GLY A 118 4.04 8.23 15.47
CA GLY A 118 3.26 9.22 16.20
C GLY A 118 2.02 9.74 15.48
N LYS A 119 1.39 10.76 16.07
CA LYS A 119 0.08 11.27 15.66
C LYS A 119 0.10 12.21 14.45
N GLN A 120 1.27 12.64 13.98
CA GLN A 120 1.38 13.57 12.86
C GLN A 120 1.49 12.82 11.54
N ARG A 121 0.36 12.53 10.94
CA ARG A 121 0.29 12.24 9.51
C ARG A 121 0.48 13.54 8.76
N LEU A 122 1.35 13.55 7.74
CA LEU A 122 1.55 14.77 6.95
C LEU A 122 0.32 14.97 6.06
N PRO A 123 -0.52 15.99 6.30
CA PRO A 123 -1.62 16.27 5.40
C PRO A 123 -1.07 16.73 4.05
N LEU A 124 -1.24 15.89 3.04
CA LEU A 124 -0.67 16.09 1.71
C LEU A 124 -1.16 17.39 1.05
N HIS A 125 -2.42 17.76 1.30
CA HIS A 125 -3.03 18.96 0.74
C HIS A 125 -2.56 20.27 1.39
N THR A 126 -1.90 20.21 2.54
CA THR A 126 -1.38 21.40 3.24
C THR A 126 0.13 21.41 3.41
N ASN A 127 0.81 20.29 3.21
CA ASN A 127 2.24 20.16 3.43
C ASN A 127 3.00 19.75 2.16
N PRO A 128 3.65 20.67 1.44
CA PRO A 128 4.44 20.36 0.24
C PRO A 128 5.58 19.35 0.49
N ALA A 129 6.11 19.25 1.72
CA ALA A 129 7.13 18.26 2.04
C ALA A 129 6.64 16.82 1.89
N ALA A 130 5.34 16.59 1.97
CA ALA A 130 4.75 15.28 1.75
C ALA A 130 4.95 14.77 0.31
N ALA A 131 5.00 15.66 -0.68
CA ALA A 131 5.30 15.28 -2.06
C ALA A 131 6.72 14.72 -2.22
N ILE A 132 7.69 15.27 -1.46
CA ILE A 132 9.07 14.76 -1.43
C ILE A 132 9.08 13.34 -0.87
N LEU A 133 8.38 13.12 0.24
CA LEU A 133 8.28 11.80 0.85
C LEU A 133 7.66 10.77 -0.12
N LEU A 134 6.66 11.17 -0.90
CA LEU A 134 6.04 10.29 -1.90
C LEU A 134 7.00 9.92 -3.03
N VAL A 135 7.77 10.89 -3.55
CA VAL A 135 8.77 10.63 -4.60
C VAL A 135 9.86 9.70 -4.07
N GLU A 136 10.34 9.92 -2.85
CA GLU A 136 11.29 9.02 -2.20
C GLU A 136 10.69 7.61 -1.99
N ALA A 137 9.43 7.53 -1.56
CA ALA A 137 8.75 6.25 -1.37
C ALA A 137 8.62 5.46 -2.67
N ILE A 138 8.40 6.12 -3.80
CA ILE A 138 8.36 5.49 -5.13
C ILE A 138 9.71 4.85 -5.46
N GLU A 139 10.83 5.55 -5.20
CA GLU A 139 12.16 5.00 -5.42
C GLU A 139 12.47 3.84 -4.47
N VAL A 140 12.08 3.95 -3.20
CA VAL A 140 12.25 2.88 -2.21
C VAL A 140 11.44 1.64 -2.63
N ALA A 141 10.16 1.81 -3.01
CA ALA A 141 9.31 0.71 -3.46
C ALA A 141 9.93 -0.01 -4.68
N ARG A 142 10.37 0.75 -5.68
CA ARG A 142 11.07 0.20 -6.85
C ARG A 142 12.31 -0.59 -6.46
N ASN A 143 13.13 -0.05 -5.57
CA ASN A 143 14.36 -0.71 -5.11
C ASN A 143 14.08 -1.96 -4.30
N LEU A 144 13.02 -1.99 -3.51
CA LEU A 144 12.56 -3.17 -2.77
C LEU A 144 11.93 -4.24 -3.68
N GLY A 145 11.58 -3.89 -4.92
CA GLY A 145 10.93 -4.80 -5.87
C GLY A 145 9.42 -4.94 -5.66
N THR A 146 8.79 -3.98 -4.97
CA THR A 146 7.33 -3.88 -4.90
C THR A 146 6.82 -2.76 -5.81
N ASN A 147 5.61 -2.93 -6.33
CA ASN A 147 4.98 -1.98 -7.23
C ASN A 147 3.76 -1.28 -6.62
N ASN A 148 3.59 -1.37 -5.31
CA ASN A 148 2.43 -0.77 -4.64
C ASN A 148 2.87 -0.02 -3.36
N ILE A 149 2.36 1.20 -3.21
CA ILE A 149 2.55 2.03 -2.02
C ILE A 149 1.18 2.28 -1.42
N LEU A 150 1.03 2.01 -0.12
CA LEU A 150 -0.11 2.47 0.66
C LEU A 150 0.16 3.92 1.09
N LEU A 151 -0.70 4.83 0.65
CA LEU A 151 -0.75 6.22 1.08
C LEU A 151 -1.95 6.44 2.00
N PRO A 152 -1.75 6.56 3.32
CA PRO A 152 -2.87 6.76 4.23
C PRO A 152 -3.35 8.21 4.20
N ILE A 153 -4.61 8.38 3.80
CA ILE A 153 -5.33 9.68 3.82
C ILE A 153 -6.39 9.61 4.92
N LEU A 154 -5.92 9.47 6.15
CA LEU A 154 -6.72 9.21 7.33
C LEU A 154 -6.39 10.23 8.43
N GLY A 155 -7.32 10.47 9.36
CA GLY A 155 -7.12 11.43 10.46
C GLY A 155 -6.82 12.83 9.92
N ASP A 156 -5.74 13.46 10.38
CA ASP A 156 -5.35 14.82 9.98
C ASP A 156 -4.98 14.94 8.48
N SER A 157 -4.82 13.82 7.78
CA SER A 157 -4.57 13.78 6.33
C SER A 157 -5.85 13.57 5.52
N HIS A 158 -7.00 13.41 6.17
CA HIS A 158 -8.29 13.24 5.50
C HIS A 158 -8.59 14.42 4.59
N ILE A 159 -9.15 14.15 3.42
CA ILE A 159 -9.57 15.15 2.44
C ILE A 159 -11.07 15.36 2.59
N HIS A 160 -11.46 16.58 2.87
CA HIS A 160 -12.88 16.96 2.90
C HIS A 160 -13.35 17.19 1.46
N MET A 161 -14.15 16.26 0.94
CA MET A 161 -14.57 16.24 -0.46
C MET A 161 -15.53 17.37 -0.82
N ASP A 162 -16.12 18.06 0.15
CA ASP A 162 -16.89 19.31 0.04
C ASP A 162 -15.99 20.57 0.08
N ASN A 163 -14.73 20.45 0.42
CA ASN A 163 -13.74 21.53 0.36
C ASN A 163 -12.98 21.49 -0.97
N GLN A 164 -13.48 22.20 -1.97
CA GLN A 164 -12.91 22.20 -3.31
C GLN A 164 -11.43 22.62 -3.33
N GLN A 165 -10.99 23.51 -2.45
CA GLN A 165 -9.60 23.95 -2.38
C GLN A 165 -8.66 22.81 -1.92
N GLU A 166 -9.08 21.98 -0.95
CA GLU A 166 -8.33 20.79 -0.53
C GLU A 166 -8.22 19.79 -1.67
N VAL A 167 -9.35 19.50 -2.33
CA VAL A 167 -9.43 18.59 -3.48
C VAL A 167 -8.49 19.06 -4.60
N ASP A 168 -8.59 20.32 -5.01
CA ASP A 168 -7.76 20.87 -6.09
C ASP A 168 -6.27 20.82 -5.75
N THR A 169 -5.92 21.14 -4.51
CA THR A 169 -4.53 21.11 -4.04
C THR A 169 -4.00 19.67 -4.04
N PHE A 170 -4.77 18.72 -3.54
CA PHE A 170 -4.41 17.31 -3.54
C PHE A 170 -4.25 16.76 -4.96
N VAL A 171 -5.22 17.02 -5.83
CA VAL A 171 -5.19 16.59 -7.23
C VAL A 171 -3.98 17.16 -7.97
N ALA A 172 -3.69 18.46 -7.79
CA ALA A 172 -2.53 19.09 -8.42
C ALA A 172 -1.21 18.44 -7.99
N MET A 173 -1.07 18.13 -6.70
CA MET A 173 0.11 17.46 -6.16
C MET A 173 0.20 16.01 -6.67
N MET A 174 -0.91 15.27 -6.64
CA MET A 174 -0.91 13.87 -7.07
C MET A 174 -0.66 13.72 -8.57
N LYS A 175 -1.04 14.69 -9.40
CA LYS A 175 -0.64 14.73 -10.82
C LYS A 175 0.88 14.77 -11.01
N GLU A 176 1.58 15.52 -10.20
CA GLU A 176 3.05 15.58 -10.29
C GLU A 176 3.66 14.27 -9.74
N VAL A 177 3.17 13.75 -8.62
CA VAL A 177 3.61 12.46 -8.07
C VAL A 177 3.38 11.31 -9.05
N ALA A 178 2.23 11.29 -9.73
CA ALA A 178 1.87 10.26 -10.69
C ALA A 178 2.88 10.11 -11.83
N ARG A 179 3.51 11.19 -12.29
CA ARG A 179 4.56 11.13 -13.31
C ARG A 179 5.79 10.32 -12.86
N TYR A 180 6.14 10.41 -11.59
CA TYR A 180 7.23 9.60 -11.02
C TYR A 180 6.79 8.16 -10.84
N ALA A 181 5.56 7.96 -10.38
CA ALA A 181 4.94 6.65 -10.22
C ALA A 181 4.87 5.87 -11.55
N GLU A 182 4.38 6.51 -12.62
CA GLU A 182 4.35 5.98 -13.98
C GLU A 182 5.74 5.57 -14.47
N LYS A 183 6.72 6.46 -14.33
CA LYS A 183 8.10 6.21 -14.76
C LYS A 183 8.74 5.04 -14.01
N ALA A 184 8.40 4.88 -12.73
CA ALA A 184 8.92 3.82 -11.88
C ALA A 184 8.14 2.50 -12.01
N GLY A 185 6.93 2.52 -12.60
CA GLY A 185 6.01 1.37 -12.64
C GLY A 185 5.43 1.04 -11.27
N VAL A 186 5.29 2.04 -10.39
CA VAL A 186 4.81 1.90 -9.01
C VAL A 186 3.49 2.61 -8.85
N VAL A 187 2.51 1.96 -8.26
CA VAL A 187 1.19 2.54 -7.96
C VAL A 187 1.21 3.17 -6.58
N VAL A 188 0.71 4.39 -6.47
CA VAL A 188 0.38 5.04 -5.19
C VAL A 188 -1.10 4.82 -4.93
N ALA A 189 -1.43 3.95 -3.99
CA ALA A 189 -2.79 3.56 -3.66
C ALA A 189 -3.27 4.24 -2.37
N LEU A 190 -4.41 4.93 -2.47
CA LEU A 190 -5.00 5.72 -1.40
C LEU A 190 -5.76 4.82 -0.43
N GLU A 191 -5.43 4.86 0.85
CA GLU A 191 -6.25 4.31 1.92
C GLU A 191 -6.93 5.47 2.64
N ASP A 192 -8.24 5.55 2.59
CA ASP A 192 -8.98 6.75 2.96
C ASP A 192 -10.32 6.47 3.69
N TRP A 193 -11.06 7.56 3.94
CA TRP A 193 -12.40 7.57 4.53
C TRP A 193 -13.38 8.31 3.62
N ILE A 194 -13.25 8.14 2.32
CA ILE A 194 -14.18 8.73 1.33
C ILE A 194 -14.89 7.63 0.55
N SER A 195 -16.03 7.96 -0.03
CA SER A 195 -16.84 7.00 -0.79
C SER A 195 -16.16 6.53 -2.08
N ALA A 196 -16.62 5.42 -2.64
CA ALA A 196 -16.14 4.96 -3.95
C ALA A 196 -16.37 6.01 -5.04
N GLU A 197 -17.50 6.71 -5.02
CA GLU A 197 -17.82 7.78 -5.96
C GLU A 197 -16.83 8.94 -5.85
N ASP A 198 -16.50 9.36 -4.64
CA ASP A 198 -15.52 10.43 -4.40
C ASP A 198 -14.09 9.99 -4.75
N ASN A 199 -13.74 8.74 -4.46
CA ASN A 199 -12.49 8.15 -4.93
C ASN A 199 -12.39 8.20 -6.46
N LEU A 200 -13.45 7.81 -7.18
CA LEU A 200 -13.47 7.88 -8.65
C LEU A 200 -13.32 9.33 -9.14
N ARG A 201 -13.98 10.30 -8.50
CA ARG A 201 -13.80 11.73 -8.82
C ARG A 201 -12.35 12.19 -8.67
N LEU A 202 -11.68 11.80 -7.56
CA LEU A 202 -10.27 12.13 -7.34
C LEU A 202 -9.37 11.47 -8.39
N LEU A 203 -9.54 10.18 -8.62
CA LEU A 203 -8.72 9.40 -9.55
C LEU A 203 -8.87 9.89 -11.00
N ASP A 204 -10.09 10.19 -11.43
CA ASP A 204 -10.37 10.72 -12.76
C ASP A 204 -9.79 12.14 -12.91
N ALA A 205 -9.87 12.98 -11.87
CA ALA A 205 -9.25 14.29 -11.87
C ALA A 205 -7.71 14.23 -11.90
N ILE A 206 -7.10 13.22 -11.25
CA ILE A 206 -5.64 12.97 -11.30
C ILE A 206 -5.25 12.46 -12.70
N GLY A 207 -6.02 11.55 -13.29
CA GLY A 207 -5.87 11.09 -14.66
C GLY A 207 -4.68 10.15 -14.88
N SER A 208 -4.35 9.29 -13.91
CA SER A 208 -3.26 8.32 -14.02
C SER A 208 -3.67 6.95 -13.50
N ASP A 209 -3.30 5.90 -14.24
CA ASP A 209 -3.50 4.50 -13.80
C ASP A 209 -2.48 4.09 -12.71
N PHE A 210 -1.50 4.94 -12.38
CA PHE A 210 -0.53 4.72 -11.31
C PHE A 210 -0.91 5.40 -9.99
N VAL A 211 -2.15 5.88 -9.90
CA VAL A 211 -2.81 6.26 -8.65
C VAL A 211 -4.12 5.48 -8.56
N GLY A 212 -4.36 4.83 -7.44
CA GLY A 212 -5.53 3.99 -7.25
C GLY A 212 -5.94 3.88 -5.80
N VAL A 213 -6.73 2.87 -5.47
CA VAL A 213 -7.26 2.67 -4.12
C VAL A 213 -6.58 1.49 -3.44
N TYR A 214 -6.14 1.69 -2.21
CA TYR A 214 -5.84 0.65 -1.23
C TYR A 214 -7.10 0.45 -0.38
N TYR A 215 -7.94 -0.49 -0.78
CA TYR A 215 -9.29 -0.57 -0.26
C TYR A 215 -9.35 -1.20 1.13
N ASP A 216 -9.94 -0.50 2.08
CA ASP A 216 -10.22 -0.99 3.41
C ASP A 216 -11.71 -0.86 3.73
N ALA A 217 -12.44 -1.94 3.53
CA ALA A 217 -13.88 -1.97 3.75
C ALA A 217 -14.27 -1.64 5.21
N ARG A 218 -13.39 -1.94 6.19
CA ARG A 218 -13.69 -1.63 7.58
C ARG A 218 -13.55 -0.15 7.91
N ASN A 219 -12.61 0.54 7.26
CA ASN A 219 -12.51 1.99 7.35
C ASN A 219 -13.79 2.65 6.79
N ILE A 220 -14.26 2.21 5.63
CA ILE A 220 -15.50 2.70 5.02
C ILE A 220 -16.70 2.41 5.93
N LYS A 221 -16.87 1.17 6.39
CA LYS A 221 -17.99 0.79 7.27
C LYS A 221 -18.05 1.61 8.57
N SER A 222 -16.89 1.90 9.15
CA SER A 222 -16.82 2.58 10.45
C SER A 222 -16.88 4.10 10.36
N ARG A 223 -16.65 4.69 9.18
CA ARG A 223 -16.46 6.14 9.04
C ARG A 223 -17.34 6.80 7.98
N VAL A 224 -17.79 6.05 6.99
CA VAL A 224 -18.51 6.59 5.84
C VAL A 224 -19.92 6.00 5.74
N HIS A 225 -20.02 4.75 5.26
CA HIS A 225 -21.29 4.03 5.07
C HIS A 225 -21.05 2.52 4.90
N ASP A 226 -22.07 1.78 4.50
CA ASP A 226 -21.90 0.35 4.15
C ASP A 226 -21.04 0.20 2.90
N PRO A 227 -19.95 -0.63 2.95
CA PRO A 227 -18.98 -0.75 1.86
C PRO A 227 -19.47 -1.64 0.71
N TYR A 228 -20.60 -2.30 0.87
CA TYR A 228 -21.08 -3.29 -0.10
C TYR A 228 -21.52 -2.64 -1.40
N GLY A 229 -20.98 -3.17 -2.49
CA GLY A 229 -21.14 -2.61 -3.83
C GLY A 229 -20.02 -1.66 -4.24
N GLU A 230 -19.25 -1.07 -3.30
CA GLU A 230 -18.12 -0.22 -3.62
C GLU A 230 -17.01 -0.95 -4.41
N PRO A 231 -16.65 -2.22 -4.09
CA PRO A 231 -15.69 -2.95 -4.91
C PRO A 231 -16.11 -3.04 -6.38
N LYS A 232 -17.40 -3.16 -6.66
CA LYS A 232 -17.93 -3.19 -8.03
C LYS A 232 -17.80 -1.84 -8.74
N LEU A 233 -18.01 -0.73 -8.02
CA LEU A 233 -17.83 0.62 -8.56
C LEU A 233 -16.37 0.91 -8.86
N LEU A 234 -15.48 0.62 -7.91
CA LEU A 234 -14.03 0.87 -8.03
C LEU A 234 -13.36 -0.05 -9.05
N GLY A 235 -13.79 -1.30 -9.13
CA GLY A 235 -13.29 -2.28 -10.09
C GLY A 235 -11.75 -2.36 -10.12
N LYS A 236 -11.18 -2.13 -11.29
CA LYS A 236 -9.72 -2.16 -11.52
C LYS A 236 -8.93 -1.06 -10.82
N ARG A 237 -9.59 -0.06 -10.24
CA ARG A 237 -8.94 0.99 -9.43
C ARG A 237 -8.49 0.47 -8.06
N ILE A 238 -8.98 -0.70 -7.61
CA ILE A 238 -8.49 -1.36 -6.40
C ILE A 238 -7.18 -2.08 -6.73
N HIS A 239 -6.08 -1.61 -6.14
CA HIS A 239 -4.75 -2.19 -6.33
C HIS A 239 -4.35 -3.15 -5.21
N GLN A 240 -4.74 -2.87 -3.99
CA GLN A 240 -4.61 -3.78 -2.84
C GLN A 240 -5.80 -3.65 -1.89
N VAL A 241 -5.94 -4.66 -1.02
CA VAL A 241 -7.03 -4.74 -0.05
C VAL A 241 -6.47 -4.99 1.34
N HIS A 242 -6.86 -4.17 2.33
CA HIS A 242 -6.69 -4.50 3.74
C HIS A 242 -7.82 -5.39 4.22
N ILE A 243 -7.45 -6.40 5.02
CA ILE A 243 -8.37 -7.32 5.69
C ILE A 243 -8.19 -7.16 7.19
N LYS A 244 -9.23 -6.69 7.88
CA LYS A 244 -9.21 -6.51 9.32
C LYS A 244 -10.57 -6.69 9.98
N ASN A 245 -10.58 -7.17 11.21
CA ASN A 245 -11.79 -7.50 11.96
C ASN A 245 -11.79 -6.88 13.38
N GLY A 246 -11.19 -5.70 13.54
CA GLY A 246 -11.02 -5.05 14.84
C GLY A 246 -10.19 -5.93 15.78
N GLN A 247 -10.64 -6.02 17.04
CA GLN A 247 -9.99 -6.82 18.09
C GLN A 247 -10.44 -8.29 18.09
N LYS A 248 -10.85 -8.85 16.92
CA LYS A 248 -11.40 -10.19 16.77
C LYS A 248 -10.66 -10.98 15.70
N LEU A 249 -10.72 -12.31 15.79
CA LEU A 249 -10.29 -13.15 14.67
C LEU A 249 -11.22 -12.99 13.48
N MET A 250 -10.70 -13.19 12.26
CA MET A 250 -11.47 -13.02 11.02
C MET A 250 -12.71 -13.91 10.93
N ARG A 251 -12.72 -15.07 11.64
CA ARG A 251 -13.86 -15.99 11.70
C ARG A 251 -14.99 -15.52 12.62
N GLU A 252 -14.73 -14.56 13.49
CA GLU A 252 -15.69 -14.05 14.45
C GLU A 252 -16.53 -12.93 13.81
N GLN A 253 -17.81 -12.88 14.15
CA GLN A 253 -18.67 -11.83 13.63
C GLN A 253 -18.26 -10.45 14.15
N ASP A 254 -18.10 -9.49 13.25
CA ASP A 254 -17.87 -8.08 13.55
C ASP A 254 -18.84 -7.22 12.71
N ILE A 255 -18.41 -6.01 12.34
CA ILE A 255 -19.25 -5.05 11.58
C ILE A 255 -19.36 -5.37 10.09
N LEU A 256 -18.54 -6.30 9.56
CA LEU A 256 -18.49 -6.67 8.15
C LEU A 256 -18.94 -8.11 7.91
N ASP A 257 -19.62 -8.32 6.80
CA ASP A 257 -19.87 -9.62 6.19
C ASP A 257 -18.73 -9.93 5.21
N TRP A 258 -17.68 -10.58 5.70
CA TRP A 258 -16.50 -10.93 4.90
C TRP A 258 -16.80 -11.92 3.76
N PRO A 259 -17.64 -12.95 3.90
CA PRO A 259 -18.09 -13.76 2.78
C PRO A 259 -18.69 -12.95 1.62
N ARG A 260 -19.54 -11.96 1.92
CA ARG A 260 -20.12 -11.07 0.92
C ARG A 260 -19.06 -10.23 0.21
N LEU A 261 -18.16 -9.59 0.97
CA LEU A 261 -17.06 -8.80 0.38
C LEU A 261 -16.11 -9.66 -0.44
N ALA A 262 -15.80 -10.87 0.01
CA ALA A 262 -14.98 -11.81 -0.74
C ALA A 262 -15.61 -12.10 -2.12
N GLN A 263 -16.93 -12.32 -2.17
CA GLN A 263 -17.63 -12.52 -3.44
C GLN A 263 -17.56 -11.28 -4.33
N GLU A 264 -17.72 -10.07 -3.78
CA GLU A 264 -17.61 -8.82 -4.55
C GLU A 264 -16.21 -8.65 -5.17
N TYR A 265 -15.13 -8.96 -4.42
CA TYR A 265 -13.76 -8.95 -4.99
C TYR A 265 -13.58 -10.01 -6.09
N LEU A 266 -14.18 -11.18 -5.94
CA LEU A 266 -14.14 -12.22 -6.97
C LEU A 266 -14.89 -11.78 -8.22
N ASP A 267 -16.06 -11.17 -8.08
CA ASP A 267 -16.93 -10.72 -9.18
C ASP A 267 -16.24 -9.66 -10.05
N ILE A 268 -15.42 -8.79 -9.46
CA ILE A 268 -14.61 -7.81 -10.20
C ILE A 268 -13.31 -8.40 -10.76
N GLY A 269 -13.06 -9.69 -10.54
CA GLY A 269 -11.85 -10.35 -10.99
C GLY A 269 -10.58 -9.92 -10.25
N TYR A 270 -10.68 -9.44 -9.01
CA TYR A 270 -9.52 -9.01 -8.24
C TYR A 270 -8.52 -10.15 -8.04
N ARG A 271 -7.22 -9.87 -8.29
CA ARG A 271 -6.11 -10.82 -8.19
C ARG A 271 -4.91 -10.23 -7.46
N GLY A 272 -5.13 -9.14 -6.74
CA GLY A 272 -4.11 -8.47 -5.95
C GLY A 272 -3.77 -9.19 -4.65
N TRP A 273 -3.12 -8.47 -3.76
CA TRP A 273 -2.81 -8.94 -2.42
C TRP A 273 -3.95 -8.66 -1.45
N TYR A 274 -4.28 -9.64 -0.63
CA TYR A 274 -5.06 -9.44 0.59
C TYR A 274 -4.09 -9.28 1.76
N VAL A 275 -4.02 -8.09 2.31
CA VAL A 275 -3.06 -7.75 3.36
C VAL A 275 -3.79 -7.70 4.71
N LEU A 276 -3.40 -8.59 5.62
CA LEU A 276 -3.94 -8.62 6.96
C LEU A 276 -3.46 -7.40 7.76
N GLU A 277 -4.39 -6.65 8.28
CA GLU A 277 -4.19 -5.62 9.30
C GLU A 277 -4.97 -6.03 10.56
N THR A 278 -4.61 -7.21 11.09
CA THR A 278 -5.33 -7.88 12.18
C THR A 278 -4.53 -7.89 13.48
N ASP A 279 -5.22 -7.69 14.59
CA ASP A 279 -4.64 -7.85 15.91
C ASP A 279 -4.55 -9.34 16.32
N ALA A 280 -3.89 -9.61 17.46
CA ALA A 280 -3.80 -10.92 18.09
C ALA A 280 -4.61 -10.93 19.39
N PRO A 281 -5.92 -11.19 19.35
CA PRO A 281 -6.79 -11.08 20.51
C PRO A 281 -6.44 -12.09 21.62
N SER A 282 -5.89 -13.25 21.28
CA SER A 282 -5.42 -14.24 22.26
C SER A 282 -4.04 -13.91 22.85
N LYS A 283 -3.35 -12.88 22.31
CA LYS A 283 -1.96 -12.54 22.59
C LYS A 283 -0.93 -13.56 22.04
N ASP A 284 -1.37 -14.57 21.31
CA ASP A 284 -0.53 -15.44 20.50
C ASP A 284 -0.61 -15.02 19.03
N LEU A 285 0.33 -14.15 18.63
CA LEU A 285 0.37 -13.57 17.29
C LEU A 285 0.42 -14.65 16.20
N ILE A 286 1.21 -15.70 16.42
CA ILE A 286 1.42 -16.76 15.42
C ILE A 286 0.13 -17.56 15.24
N ALA A 287 -0.46 -18.01 16.34
CA ALA A 287 -1.68 -18.82 16.30
C ALA A 287 -2.87 -18.03 15.73
N ASP A 288 -3.05 -16.79 16.17
CA ASP A 288 -4.15 -15.93 15.71
C ASP A 288 -4.01 -15.57 14.23
N THR A 289 -2.80 -15.24 13.79
CA THR A 289 -2.56 -14.91 12.37
C THR A 289 -2.74 -16.15 11.49
N ARG A 290 -2.29 -17.33 11.91
CA ARG A 290 -2.55 -18.60 11.18
C ARG A 290 -4.04 -18.88 11.03
N ALA A 291 -4.81 -18.67 12.10
CA ALA A 291 -6.27 -18.82 12.05
C ALA A 291 -6.92 -17.81 11.07
N ASN A 292 -6.43 -16.58 11.04
CA ASN A 292 -6.90 -15.56 10.08
C ASN A 292 -6.54 -15.92 8.63
N ILE A 293 -5.32 -16.41 8.38
CA ILE A 293 -4.89 -16.91 7.04
C ILE A 293 -5.80 -18.05 6.57
N GLU A 294 -6.07 -19.03 7.44
CA GLU A 294 -6.93 -20.16 7.12
C GLU A 294 -8.34 -19.68 6.73
N TYR A 295 -8.92 -18.78 7.52
CA TYR A 295 -10.23 -18.20 7.24
C TYR A 295 -10.24 -17.47 5.89
N VAL A 296 -9.26 -16.60 5.63
CA VAL A 296 -9.18 -15.85 4.37
C VAL A 296 -9.01 -16.81 3.19
N ARG A 297 -8.12 -17.80 3.28
CA ARG A 297 -7.95 -18.82 2.23
C ARG A 297 -9.22 -19.61 1.94
N LYS A 298 -10.03 -19.87 2.97
CA LYS A 298 -11.32 -20.58 2.83
C LYS A 298 -12.38 -19.68 2.20
N THR A 299 -12.46 -18.42 2.62
CA THR A 299 -13.56 -17.50 2.28
C THR A 299 -13.36 -16.84 0.92
N PHE A 300 -12.11 -16.53 0.53
CA PHE A 300 -11.77 -15.81 -0.68
C PHE A 300 -11.36 -16.73 -1.85
N ARG A 301 -11.71 -18.02 -1.77
CA ARG A 301 -11.40 -18.98 -2.85
C ARG A 301 -12.20 -18.67 -4.09
N MET A 302 -11.51 -18.75 -5.24
CA MET A 302 -12.19 -18.85 -6.53
C MET A 302 -13.03 -20.13 -6.55
N PRO A 303 -14.26 -20.09 -7.09
CA PRO A 303 -14.97 -21.31 -7.46
C PRO A 303 -14.05 -22.13 -8.38
N THR A 304 -13.86 -23.39 -8.04
CA THR A 304 -13.13 -24.36 -8.88
C THR A 304 -13.89 -24.66 -10.14
#